data_d4d5cac083f6114f1508966a6fba38e6
#
_entry.id   d4d5cac083f6114f1508966a6fba38e6
#
_cell.length_a   1.000
_cell.length_b   1.000
_cell.length_c   1.000
_cell.angle_alpha   90.00
_cell.angle_beta   90.00
_cell.angle_gamma   90.00
#
_symmetry.space_group_name_H-M   'P 1'
#
loop_
_entity.id
_entity.type
_entity.pdbx_description
1 polymer ?
#
loop_
_entity_poly.entity_id
_entity_poly.type
_entity_poly.pdbx_seq_one_letter_code
_entity_poly.pdbx_strand_id
1 'polypeptide(L)'
;MTYAPIALFTYNRADHTQRAVESLLQNAEAKDSDLFIFSDGAKNEKAIKGVEDNRKYIHTVTGFKSVTIVEREKNWGLANSLIAGITDVISKYGRVIVVEDDLILSPYFLKFMNDGLEKYKDDDRIGTITGFVPPIKETLPETFFLKYFQCWGWATWKRAWDLLETDSRPLLKGLRFKLKKFDVGGGVGNYGNLYCQKVGLVDSWYLRYYASLFLKDKLSLYPGQSVAANDGLDGTGTHCGADLKRSFNAHNTQTPIVLKDIEVREDERVYQIFKNYFLPSNHKRSMKSLYNQFKSFVRRLLYIDCK
;
A
#
# COMPACT_ATOMS: atom_id res chain seq x y z
N MET A 1 -15.28 -17.92 13.11
CA MET A 1 -15.07 -16.63 12.40
C MET A 1 -14.57 -16.94 11.01
N THR A 2 -15.14 -16.38 9.96
CA THR A 2 -14.60 -16.58 8.61
C THR A 2 -13.53 -15.52 8.37
N TYR A 3 -12.28 -15.94 8.09
CA TYR A 3 -11.20 -15.01 7.79
C TYR A 3 -11.41 -14.30 6.44
N ALA A 4 -10.89 -13.10 6.31
CA ALA A 4 -10.91 -12.36 5.07
C ALA A 4 -10.00 -13.04 4.03
N PRO A 5 -10.41 -13.07 2.74
CA PRO A 5 -9.53 -13.54 1.68
C PRO A 5 -8.30 -12.62 1.54
N ILE A 6 -7.19 -13.22 1.12
CA ILE A 6 -5.93 -12.54 0.85
C ILE A 6 -5.80 -12.38 -0.66
N ALA A 7 -5.57 -11.17 -1.15
CA ALA A 7 -5.22 -10.86 -2.53
C ALA A 7 -3.72 -10.52 -2.59
N LEU A 8 -2.92 -11.43 -3.14
CA LEU A 8 -1.49 -11.26 -3.36
C LEU A 8 -1.24 -10.88 -4.82
N PHE A 9 -0.57 -9.76 -5.04
CA PHE A 9 -0.21 -9.28 -6.38
C PHE A 9 1.26 -9.52 -6.66
N THR A 10 1.55 -10.21 -7.77
CA THR A 10 2.90 -10.62 -8.16
C THR A 10 3.20 -10.26 -9.61
N TYR A 11 4.49 -10.17 -9.95
CA TYR A 11 4.88 -9.89 -11.33
C TYR A 11 6.03 -10.81 -11.80
N ASN A 12 7.29 -10.39 -11.66
CA ASN A 12 8.45 -11.05 -12.25
C ASN A 12 9.62 -11.27 -11.28
N ARG A 13 9.35 -11.26 -9.96
CA ARG A 13 10.34 -11.43 -8.89
C ARG A 13 9.98 -12.64 -8.04
N ALA A 14 10.34 -13.84 -8.53
CA ALA A 14 9.99 -15.11 -7.90
C ALA A 14 10.52 -15.22 -6.44
N ASP A 15 11.72 -14.73 -6.17
CA ASP A 15 12.35 -14.75 -4.86
C ASP A 15 11.64 -13.81 -3.84
N HIS A 16 11.18 -12.64 -4.28
CA HIS A 16 10.35 -11.75 -3.45
C HIS A 16 9.00 -12.39 -3.18
N THR A 17 8.32 -12.89 -4.22
CA THR A 17 7.05 -13.59 -4.08
C THR A 17 7.16 -14.76 -3.10
N GLN A 18 8.25 -15.53 -3.17
CA GLN A 18 8.50 -16.64 -2.25
C GLN A 18 8.60 -16.15 -0.81
N ARG A 19 9.41 -15.13 -0.52
CA ARG A 19 9.54 -14.58 0.83
C ARG A 19 8.22 -14.01 1.36
N ALA A 20 7.44 -13.34 0.49
CA ALA A 20 6.12 -12.84 0.87
C ALA A 20 5.17 -13.97 1.27
N VAL A 21 5.08 -15.04 0.46
CA VAL A 21 4.26 -16.22 0.75
C VAL A 21 4.74 -16.94 2.00
N GLU A 22 6.05 -17.16 2.16
CA GLU A 22 6.63 -17.80 3.36
C GLU A 22 6.31 -17.00 4.63
N SER A 23 6.35 -15.65 4.56
CA SER A 23 5.96 -14.81 5.68
C SER A 23 4.45 -14.86 5.98
N LEU A 24 3.59 -14.97 4.97
CA LEU A 24 2.16 -15.22 5.16
C LEU A 24 1.91 -16.56 5.86
N LEU A 25 2.61 -17.61 5.44
CA LEU A 25 2.46 -18.95 6.02
C LEU A 25 2.91 -19.06 7.50
N GLN A 26 3.67 -18.09 8.01
CA GLN A 26 3.98 -18.01 9.44
C GLN A 26 2.80 -17.55 10.30
N ASN A 27 1.73 -17.03 9.68
CA ASN A 27 0.51 -16.61 10.37
C ASN A 27 -0.40 -17.84 10.62
N ALA A 28 -0.86 -18.01 11.85
CA ALA A 28 -1.73 -19.14 12.22
C ALA A 28 -3.05 -19.19 11.43
N GLU A 29 -3.52 -18.01 10.98
CA GLU A 29 -4.74 -17.81 10.20
C GLU A 29 -4.58 -18.23 8.73
N ALA A 30 -3.37 -18.43 8.22
CA ALA A 30 -3.10 -18.74 6.82
C ALA A 30 -3.83 -20.00 6.34
N LYS A 31 -3.77 -21.08 7.12
CA LYS A 31 -4.42 -22.37 6.82
C LYS A 31 -5.95 -22.29 6.69
N ASP A 32 -6.55 -21.27 7.27
CA ASP A 32 -8.01 -21.04 7.27
C ASP A 32 -8.42 -19.87 6.36
N SER A 33 -7.48 -19.26 5.62
CA SER A 33 -7.67 -18.13 4.72
C SER A 33 -7.63 -18.57 3.26
N ASP A 34 -8.55 -18.03 2.44
CA ASP A 34 -8.53 -18.20 0.98
C ASP A 34 -7.49 -17.23 0.39
N LEU A 35 -6.53 -17.74 -0.39
CA LEU A 35 -5.49 -16.95 -1.09
C LEU A 35 -5.82 -16.82 -2.58
N PHE A 36 -5.86 -15.59 -3.07
CA PHE A 36 -5.93 -15.25 -4.49
C PHE A 36 -4.59 -14.65 -4.92
N ILE A 37 -3.91 -15.28 -5.88
CA ILE A 37 -2.64 -14.80 -6.43
C ILE A 37 -2.90 -14.24 -7.83
N PHE A 38 -2.67 -12.95 -8.00
CA PHE A 38 -2.77 -12.26 -9.29
C PHE A 38 -1.37 -12.09 -9.88
N SER A 39 -1.09 -12.79 -10.98
CA SER A 39 0.18 -12.70 -11.71
C SER A 39 -0.04 -11.92 -13.01
N ASP A 40 0.57 -10.74 -13.11
CA ASP A 40 0.48 -9.92 -14.32
C ASP A 40 1.31 -10.51 -15.47
N GLY A 41 0.96 -10.22 -16.72
CA GLY A 41 1.69 -10.64 -17.91
C GLY A 41 3.00 -9.87 -18.11
N ALA A 42 3.92 -10.42 -18.89
CA ALA A 42 5.19 -9.77 -19.19
C ALA A 42 4.99 -8.45 -19.96
N LYS A 43 5.61 -7.36 -19.50
CA LYS A 43 5.54 -6.04 -20.14
C LYS A 43 6.35 -5.98 -21.44
N ASN A 44 7.43 -6.76 -21.53
CA ASN A 44 8.33 -6.84 -22.67
C ASN A 44 9.12 -8.16 -22.62
N GLU A 45 9.89 -8.44 -23.66
CA GLU A 45 10.70 -9.66 -23.77
C GLU A 45 11.64 -9.90 -22.57
N LYS A 46 12.24 -8.85 -22.03
CA LYS A 46 13.16 -8.96 -20.87
C LYS A 46 12.46 -9.45 -19.60
N ALA A 47 11.15 -9.23 -19.48
CA ALA A 47 10.37 -9.63 -18.32
C ALA A 47 9.82 -11.06 -18.44
N ILE A 48 9.82 -11.68 -19.63
CA ILE A 48 9.19 -12.99 -19.88
C ILE A 48 9.73 -14.03 -18.90
N LYS A 49 11.07 -14.20 -18.87
CA LYS A 49 11.70 -15.21 -18.00
C LYS A 49 11.33 -15.01 -16.51
N GLY A 50 11.36 -13.76 -16.02
CA GLY A 50 11.01 -13.49 -14.63
C GLY A 50 9.54 -13.81 -14.33
N VAL A 51 8.61 -13.50 -15.23
CA VAL A 51 7.19 -13.85 -15.10
C VAL A 51 7.00 -15.37 -15.11
N GLU A 52 7.67 -16.10 -16.02
CA GLU A 52 7.61 -17.56 -16.07
C GLU A 52 8.17 -18.21 -14.80
N ASP A 53 9.31 -17.74 -14.30
CA ASP A 53 9.92 -18.26 -13.08
C ASP A 53 9.01 -17.97 -11.86
N ASN A 54 8.40 -16.78 -11.80
CA ASN A 54 7.41 -16.45 -10.77
C ASN A 54 6.16 -17.34 -10.86
N ARG A 55 5.63 -17.58 -12.06
CA ARG A 55 4.47 -18.45 -12.27
C ARG A 55 4.79 -19.90 -11.90
N LYS A 56 5.96 -20.42 -12.22
CA LYS A 56 6.39 -21.75 -11.73
C LYS A 56 6.33 -21.83 -10.21
N TYR A 57 6.81 -20.81 -9.51
CA TYR A 57 6.77 -20.78 -8.06
C TYR A 57 5.35 -20.74 -7.53
N ILE A 58 4.50 -19.82 -7.98
CA ILE A 58 3.14 -19.64 -7.42
C ILE A 58 2.27 -20.90 -7.59
N HIS A 59 2.50 -21.72 -8.61
CA HIS A 59 1.83 -23.02 -8.78
C HIS A 59 2.25 -24.07 -7.73
N THR A 60 3.33 -23.85 -6.99
CA THR A 60 3.75 -24.75 -5.89
C THR A 60 3.18 -24.33 -4.55
N VAL A 61 2.50 -23.18 -4.46
CA VAL A 61 2.02 -22.61 -3.20
C VAL A 61 0.89 -23.45 -2.62
N THR A 62 1.09 -23.86 -1.37
CA THR A 62 0.12 -24.62 -0.56
C THR A 62 0.11 -24.08 0.87
N GLY A 63 -0.69 -24.67 1.77
CA GLY A 63 -0.73 -24.29 3.19
C GLY A 63 -1.81 -23.27 3.54
N PHE A 64 -2.57 -22.79 2.55
CA PHE A 64 -3.78 -21.99 2.74
C PHE A 64 -5.03 -22.88 2.63
N LYS A 65 -6.18 -22.37 3.06
CA LYS A 65 -7.47 -23.06 2.92
C LYS A 65 -7.80 -23.36 1.46
N SER A 66 -7.55 -22.39 0.58
CA SER A 66 -7.59 -22.54 -0.87
C SER A 66 -6.58 -21.60 -1.51
N VAL A 67 -6.09 -21.97 -2.71
CA VAL A 67 -5.23 -21.10 -3.53
C VAL A 67 -5.86 -20.99 -4.91
N THR A 68 -6.20 -19.76 -5.31
CA THR A 68 -6.70 -19.44 -6.64
C THR A 68 -5.68 -18.57 -7.36
N ILE A 69 -5.18 -19.04 -8.50
CA ILE A 69 -4.19 -18.31 -9.30
C ILE A 69 -4.90 -17.69 -10.50
N VAL A 70 -4.68 -16.40 -10.72
CA VAL A 70 -5.18 -15.61 -11.84
C VAL A 70 -4.00 -15.09 -12.64
N GLU A 71 -3.69 -15.71 -13.76
CA GLU A 71 -2.65 -15.29 -14.67
C GLU A 71 -3.22 -14.39 -15.77
N ARG A 72 -2.65 -13.20 -15.92
CA ARG A 72 -3.01 -12.29 -17.02
C ARG A 72 -2.20 -12.65 -18.27
N GLU A 73 -2.85 -12.83 -19.41
CA GLU A 73 -2.19 -13.08 -20.68
C GLU A 73 -1.29 -11.92 -21.13
N LYS A 74 -1.73 -10.67 -20.83
CA LYS A 74 -1.04 -9.43 -21.16
C LYS A 74 -0.71 -8.65 -19.91
N ASN A 75 0.29 -7.78 -19.99
CA ASN A 75 0.61 -6.85 -18.92
C ASN A 75 -0.49 -5.77 -18.81
N TRP A 76 -1.16 -5.74 -17.67
CA TRP A 76 -2.17 -4.72 -17.35
C TRP A 76 -1.56 -3.52 -16.64
N GLY A 77 -0.33 -3.69 -16.11
CA GLY A 77 0.30 -2.75 -15.19
C GLY A 77 -0.27 -2.83 -13.78
N LEU A 78 0.56 -2.44 -12.82
CA LEU A 78 0.27 -2.60 -11.39
C LEU A 78 -1.09 -2.02 -11.01
N ALA A 79 -1.39 -0.78 -11.43
CA ALA A 79 -2.61 -0.08 -11.01
C ALA A 79 -3.88 -0.79 -11.48
N ASN A 80 -3.95 -1.19 -12.75
CA ASN A 80 -5.13 -1.86 -13.28
C ASN A 80 -5.27 -3.28 -12.72
N SER A 81 -4.15 -4.01 -12.58
CA SER A 81 -4.16 -5.36 -12.02
C SER A 81 -4.66 -5.37 -10.58
N LEU A 82 -4.19 -4.42 -9.75
CA LEU A 82 -4.63 -4.26 -8.36
C LEU A 82 -6.10 -3.87 -8.28
N ILE A 83 -6.53 -2.84 -9.01
CA ILE A 83 -7.93 -2.40 -8.98
C ILE A 83 -8.87 -3.53 -9.37
N ALA A 84 -8.58 -4.24 -10.47
CA ALA A 84 -9.43 -5.34 -10.93
C ALA A 84 -9.43 -6.50 -9.93
N GLY A 85 -8.25 -6.96 -9.48
CA GLY A 85 -8.15 -8.10 -8.57
C GLY A 85 -8.80 -7.84 -7.21
N ILE A 86 -8.61 -6.65 -6.63
CA ILE A 86 -9.29 -6.26 -5.39
C ILE A 86 -10.80 -6.22 -5.62
N THR A 87 -11.27 -5.63 -6.73
CA THR A 87 -12.69 -5.53 -7.05
C THR A 87 -13.32 -6.91 -7.20
N ASP A 88 -12.65 -7.85 -7.86
CA ASP A 88 -13.12 -9.23 -8.03
C ASP A 88 -13.30 -9.94 -6.69
N VAL A 89 -12.30 -9.86 -5.82
CA VAL A 89 -12.32 -10.52 -4.51
C VAL A 89 -13.33 -9.86 -3.59
N ILE A 90 -13.28 -8.53 -3.46
CA ILE A 90 -14.11 -7.81 -2.48
C ILE A 90 -15.61 -7.84 -2.84
N SER A 91 -15.94 -7.97 -4.14
CA SER A 91 -17.33 -8.12 -4.60
C SER A 91 -17.95 -9.44 -4.14
N LYS A 92 -17.14 -10.49 -3.98
CA LYS A 92 -17.59 -11.81 -3.54
C LYS A 92 -17.61 -11.95 -2.02
N TYR A 93 -16.60 -11.37 -1.34
CA TYR A 93 -16.35 -11.60 0.08
C TYR A 93 -16.72 -10.43 0.98
N GLY A 94 -17.00 -9.23 0.41
CA GLY A 94 -17.34 -8.03 1.15
C GLY A 94 -16.15 -7.34 1.83
N ARG A 95 -15.00 -8.01 1.94
CA ARG A 95 -13.76 -7.53 2.56
C ARG A 95 -12.55 -8.24 1.95
N VAL A 96 -11.35 -7.66 2.07
CA VAL A 96 -10.11 -8.23 1.51
C VAL A 96 -8.89 -7.76 2.30
N ILE A 97 -7.88 -8.63 2.41
CA ILE A 97 -6.51 -8.28 2.83
C ILE A 97 -5.66 -8.24 1.56
N VAL A 98 -4.89 -7.16 1.37
CA VAL A 98 -4.09 -6.92 0.16
C VAL A 98 -2.61 -6.95 0.49
N VAL A 99 -1.85 -7.73 -0.28
CA VAL A 99 -0.40 -7.92 -0.15
C VAL A 99 0.25 -7.80 -1.52
N GLU A 100 1.42 -7.17 -1.57
CA GLU A 100 2.28 -7.12 -2.77
C GLU A 100 3.48 -8.06 -2.59
N ASP A 101 4.12 -8.48 -3.70
CA ASP A 101 5.17 -9.51 -3.71
C ASP A 101 6.45 -9.12 -2.98
N ASP A 102 6.64 -7.84 -2.66
CA ASP A 102 7.81 -7.31 -1.97
C ASP A 102 7.58 -7.00 -0.48
N LEU A 103 6.56 -7.59 0.11
CA LEU A 103 6.27 -7.41 1.54
C LEU A 103 6.69 -8.62 2.37
N ILE A 104 7.37 -8.34 3.48
CA ILE A 104 7.62 -9.31 4.55
C ILE A 104 6.68 -9.00 5.71
N LEU A 105 5.93 -10.00 6.13
CA LEU A 105 4.85 -9.85 7.09
C LEU A 105 5.22 -10.43 8.46
N SER A 106 4.72 -9.81 9.53
CA SER A 106 4.78 -10.35 10.88
C SER A 106 3.96 -11.64 10.99
N PRO A 107 4.32 -12.58 11.87
CA PRO A 107 3.47 -13.73 12.19
C PRO A 107 2.09 -13.37 12.76
N TYR A 108 1.87 -12.10 13.07
CA TYR A 108 0.61 -11.56 13.60
C TYR A 108 -0.10 -10.61 12.63
N PHE A 109 0.36 -10.54 11.38
CA PHE A 109 -0.23 -9.67 10.36
C PHE A 109 -1.69 -10.05 10.07
N LEU A 110 -1.96 -11.32 9.73
CA LEU A 110 -3.31 -11.77 9.41
C LEU A 110 -4.26 -11.65 10.61
N LYS A 111 -3.75 -11.91 11.81
CA LYS A 111 -4.53 -11.70 13.04
C LYS A 111 -4.96 -10.24 13.16
N PHE A 112 -4.03 -9.30 13.07
CA PHE A 112 -4.31 -7.88 13.20
C PHE A 112 -5.30 -7.39 12.13
N MET A 113 -5.13 -7.82 10.87
CA MET A 113 -6.04 -7.46 9.77
C MET A 113 -7.45 -7.99 10.03
N ASN A 114 -7.59 -9.27 10.40
CA ASN A 114 -8.90 -9.87 10.63
C ASN A 114 -9.60 -9.33 11.87
N ASP A 115 -8.87 -9.13 12.97
CA ASP A 115 -9.42 -8.53 14.20
C ASP A 115 -9.96 -7.12 13.90
N GLY A 116 -9.19 -6.29 13.15
CA GLY A 116 -9.61 -4.97 12.75
C GLY A 116 -10.82 -4.99 11.81
N LEU A 117 -10.80 -5.87 10.80
CA LEU A 117 -11.92 -6.03 9.87
C LEU A 117 -13.20 -6.46 10.58
N GLU A 118 -13.12 -7.29 11.60
CA GLU A 118 -14.30 -7.72 12.36
C GLU A 118 -14.76 -6.64 13.34
N LYS A 119 -13.83 -6.03 14.10
CA LYS A 119 -14.16 -5.03 15.12
C LYS A 119 -14.86 -3.80 14.52
N TYR A 120 -14.43 -3.36 13.34
CA TYR A 120 -14.91 -2.12 12.72
C TYR A 120 -15.76 -2.32 11.47
N LYS A 121 -16.35 -3.52 11.29
CA LYS A 121 -17.14 -3.86 10.10
C LYS A 121 -18.34 -2.90 9.88
N ASP A 122 -18.96 -2.44 10.97
CA ASP A 122 -20.15 -1.60 10.94
C ASP A 122 -19.83 -0.10 11.17
N ASP A 123 -18.55 0.26 11.34
CA ASP A 123 -18.14 1.66 11.53
C ASP A 123 -17.69 2.29 10.20
N ASP A 124 -18.59 3.08 9.63
CA ASP A 124 -18.38 3.70 8.31
C ASP A 124 -17.32 4.82 8.31
N ARG A 125 -16.87 5.28 9.48
CA ARG A 125 -15.77 6.24 9.58
C ARG A 125 -14.43 5.66 9.19
N ILE A 126 -14.28 4.32 9.27
CA ILE A 126 -13.00 3.63 8.99
C ILE A 126 -13.03 3.08 7.57
N GLY A 127 -12.04 3.48 6.77
CA GLY A 127 -11.88 3.06 5.38
C GLY A 127 -10.92 1.89 5.20
N THR A 128 -9.84 1.86 5.98
CA THR A 128 -8.77 0.85 5.83
C THR A 128 -8.15 0.46 7.16
N ILE A 129 -7.45 -0.68 7.13
CA ILE A 129 -6.50 -1.12 8.15
C ILE A 129 -5.15 -1.20 7.46
N THR A 130 -4.10 -0.61 8.00
CA THR A 130 -2.75 -0.65 7.43
C THR A 130 -1.79 -1.41 8.33
N GLY A 131 -0.86 -2.16 7.74
CA GLY A 131 0.13 -2.94 8.48
C GLY A 131 1.45 -2.23 8.71
N PHE A 132 1.70 -1.16 7.97
CA PHE A 132 2.99 -0.45 8.00
C PHE A 132 2.95 0.82 8.83
N VAL A 133 3.98 1.00 9.65
CA VAL A 133 4.30 2.25 10.35
C VAL A 133 5.73 2.63 10.01
N PRO A 134 6.00 3.90 9.62
CA PRO A 134 7.38 4.38 9.43
C PRO A 134 8.22 4.14 10.69
N PRO A 135 9.55 3.96 10.56
CA PRO A 135 10.45 3.71 11.70
C PRO A 135 10.62 4.97 12.56
N ILE A 136 9.55 5.36 13.21
CA ILE A 136 9.43 6.48 14.13
C ILE A 136 10.09 6.11 15.46
N LYS A 137 10.84 7.05 16.05
CA LYS A 137 11.55 6.82 17.32
C LYS A 137 10.66 6.99 18.54
N GLU A 138 9.62 7.82 18.41
CA GLU A 138 8.67 8.10 19.47
C GLU A 138 7.77 6.89 19.75
N THR A 139 7.45 6.66 21.01
CA THR A 139 6.50 5.62 21.41
C THR A 139 5.10 5.99 20.93
N LEU A 140 4.52 5.13 20.10
CA LEU A 140 3.15 5.23 19.60
C LEU A 140 2.19 4.44 20.50
N PRO A 141 0.88 4.78 20.51
CA PRO A 141 -0.15 3.93 21.10
C PRO A 141 -0.18 2.56 20.44
N GLU A 142 -0.69 1.55 21.11
CA GLU A 142 -0.81 0.18 20.57
C GLU A 142 -1.58 0.13 19.25
N THR A 143 -2.64 0.95 19.16
CA THR A 143 -3.37 1.21 17.92
C THR A 143 -3.86 2.66 17.91
N PHE A 144 -4.03 3.24 16.72
CA PHE A 144 -4.51 4.60 16.54
C PHE A 144 -5.12 4.79 15.15
N PHE A 145 -5.77 5.94 14.95
CA PHE A 145 -6.35 6.29 13.66
C PHE A 145 -5.70 7.54 13.08
N LEU A 146 -5.46 7.51 11.77
CA LEU A 146 -5.07 8.68 10.97
C LEU A 146 -5.94 8.77 9.72
N LYS A 147 -6.12 9.97 9.16
CA LYS A 147 -6.65 10.13 7.79
C LYS A 147 -5.63 9.75 6.73
N TYR A 148 -4.35 9.68 7.08
CA TYR A 148 -3.30 9.20 6.21
C TYR A 148 -3.42 7.69 6.03
N PHE A 149 -3.24 7.19 4.80
CA PHE A 149 -3.28 5.77 4.47
C PHE A 149 -1.92 5.31 3.96
N GLN A 150 -1.47 4.13 4.38
CA GLN A 150 -0.29 3.43 3.89
C GLN A 150 -0.69 2.07 3.32
N CYS A 151 -0.16 1.74 2.13
CA CYS A 151 -0.61 0.57 1.36
C CYS A 151 0.27 -0.67 1.52
N TRP A 152 1.29 -0.67 2.36
CA TRP A 152 2.14 -1.84 2.56
C TRP A 152 1.50 -2.82 3.54
N GLY A 153 0.84 -3.85 2.99
CA GLY A 153 0.04 -4.80 3.73
C GLY A 153 -1.16 -4.12 4.41
N TRP A 154 -2.34 -4.23 3.81
CA TRP A 154 -3.51 -3.50 4.27
C TRP A 154 -4.80 -4.29 4.05
N ALA A 155 -5.88 -3.84 4.65
CA ALA A 155 -7.18 -4.46 4.47
C ALA A 155 -8.29 -3.40 4.35
N THR A 156 -9.41 -3.78 3.73
CA THR A 156 -10.56 -2.91 3.54
C THR A 156 -11.86 -3.70 3.36
N TRP A 157 -12.96 -2.97 3.38
CA TRP A 157 -14.32 -3.47 3.12
C TRP A 157 -14.84 -2.93 1.78
N LYS A 158 -15.82 -3.66 1.21
CA LYS A 158 -16.48 -3.24 -0.03
C LYS A 158 -17.02 -1.81 0.05
N ARG A 159 -17.68 -1.44 1.18
CA ARG A 159 -18.21 -0.09 1.41
C ARG A 159 -17.18 1.04 1.27
N ALA A 160 -15.94 0.76 1.64
CA ALA A 160 -14.84 1.72 1.51
C ALA A 160 -14.17 1.66 0.14
N TRP A 161 -14.05 0.45 -0.44
CA TRP A 161 -13.51 0.27 -1.79
C TRP A 161 -14.39 0.92 -2.85
N ASP A 162 -15.70 0.87 -2.70
CA ASP A 162 -16.67 1.51 -3.61
C ASP A 162 -16.53 3.06 -3.65
N LEU A 163 -15.76 3.67 -2.74
CA LEU A 163 -15.43 5.09 -2.77
C LEU A 163 -14.30 5.44 -3.76
N LEU A 164 -13.63 4.44 -4.34
CA LEU A 164 -12.51 4.66 -5.25
C LEU A 164 -12.94 5.48 -6.47
N GLU A 165 -12.40 6.69 -6.57
CA GLU A 165 -12.47 7.53 -7.79
C GLU A 165 -11.20 7.30 -8.61
N THR A 166 -11.38 6.86 -9.84
CA THR A 166 -10.26 6.56 -10.75
C THR A 166 -9.79 7.77 -11.56
N ASP A 167 -10.63 8.81 -11.70
CA ASP A 167 -10.24 10.06 -12.35
C ASP A 167 -9.56 11.02 -11.35
N SER A 168 -8.33 11.40 -11.65
CA SER A 168 -7.56 12.33 -10.81
C SER A 168 -8.12 13.76 -10.81
N ARG A 169 -8.93 14.14 -11.78
CA ARG A 169 -9.45 15.52 -11.92
C ARG A 169 -10.39 15.93 -10.78
N PRO A 170 -11.46 15.18 -10.44
CA PRO A 170 -12.31 15.51 -9.31
C PRO A 170 -11.55 15.41 -7.97
N LEU A 171 -10.61 14.47 -7.84
CA LEU A 171 -9.76 14.35 -6.65
C LEU A 171 -8.91 15.60 -6.43
N LEU A 172 -8.20 16.08 -7.45
CA LEU A 172 -7.39 17.30 -7.38
C LEU A 172 -8.24 18.54 -7.06
N LYS A 173 -9.46 18.63 -7.66
CA LYS A 173 -10.40 19.73 -7.37
C LYS A 173 -10.82 19.70 -5.90
N GLY A 174 -11.17 18.55 -5.36
CA GLY A 174 -11.57 18.37 -3.94
C GLY A 174 -10.45 18.68 -2.96
N LEU A 175 -9.21 18.37 -3.32
CA LEU A 175 -8.03 18.56 -2.47
C LEU A 175 -7.50 20.00 -2.45
N ARG A 176 -7.95 20.89 -3.33
CA ARG A 176 -7.37 22.22 -3.56
C ARG A 176 -7.07 23.04 -2.30
N PHE A 177 -7.91 22.96 -1.28
CA PHE A 177 -7.76 23.67 -0.02
C PHE A 177 -7.31 22.78 1.16
N LYS A 178 -7.05 21.49 0.91
CA LYS A 178 -6.70 20.50 1.93
C LYS A 178 -5.27 19.95 1.75
N LEU A 179 -4.48 20.53 0.84
CA LEU A 179 -3.16 20.04 0.42
C LEU A 179 -2.23 19.71 1.58
N LYS A 180 -2.08 20.67 2.51
CA LYS A 180 -1.16 20.54 3.63
C LYS A 180 -1.50 19.35 4.54
N LYS A 181 -2.80 19.11 4.78
CA LYS A 181 -3.25 17.97 5.59
C LYS A 181 -3.12 16.67 4.81
N PHE A 182 -3.51 16.65 3.53
CA PHE A 182 -3.38 15.51 2.63
C PHE A 182 -1.92 15.04 2.49
N ASP A 183 -0.97 15.96 2.39
CA ASP A 183 0.46 15.70 2.30
C ASP A 183 1.17 15.60 3.67
N VAL A 184 0.43 15.30 4.72
CA VAL A 184 0.94 15.17 6.09
C VAL A 184 1.87 16.33 6.45
N GLY A 185 1.32 17.53 6.42
CA GLY A 185 2.08 18.76 6.66
C GLY A 185 2.89 19.27 5.47
N GLY A 186 2.80 18.62 4.31
CA GLY A 186 3.55 18.93 3.09
C GLY A 186 4.82 18.09 2.92
N GLY A 187 5.00 17.03 3.73
CA GLY A 187 6.22 16.21 3.74
C GLY A 187 6.23 15.06 2.74
N VAL A 188 5.05 14.54 2.33
CA VAL A 188 4.97 13.30 1.54
C VAL A 188 4.95 13.56 0.03
N GLY A 189 4.33 14.67 -0.43
CA GLY A 189 4.27 15.04 -1.85
C GLY A 189 3.23 14.29 -2.68
N ASN A 190 2.24 13.68 -2.05
CA ASN A 190 1.18 12.91 -2.72
C ASN A 190 0.34 13.74 -3.69
N TYR A 191 0.09 15.01 -3.36
CA TYR A 191 -0.67 15.90 -4.25
C TYR A 191 0.07 16.15 -5.57
N GLY A 192 1.38 16.40 -5.50
CA GLY A 192 2.22 16.56 -6.70
C GLY A 192 2.22 15.32 -7.58
N ASN A 193 2.32 14.13 -6.95
CA ASN A 193 2.26 12.87 -7.66
C ASN A 193 0.87 12.60 -8.27
N LEU A 194 -0.21 12.98 -7.59
CA LEU A 194 -1.58 12.89 -8.14
C LEU A 194 -1.76 13.85 -9.34
N TYR A 195 -1.10 15.01 -9.32
CA TYR A 195 -1.06 15.91 -10.48
C TYR A 195 -0.27 15.27 -11.65
N CYS A 196 0.88 14.66 -11.38
CA CYS A 196 1.64 13.90 -12.39
C CYS A 196 0.80 12.78 -13.01
N GLN A 197 -0.05 12.13 -12.23
CA GLN A 197 -0.99 11.12 -12.73
C GLN A 197 -2.03 11.73 -13.69
N LYS A 198 -2.57 12.90 -13.38
CA LYS A 198 -3.51 13.60 -14.27
C LYS A 198 -2.93 13.84 -15.67
N VAL A 199 -1.63 14.07 -15.76
CA VAL A 199 -0.92 14.33 -17.02
C VAL A 199 -0.23 13.08 -17.60
N GLY A 200 -0.53 11.89 -17.07
CA GLY A 200 -0.06 10.61 -17.60
C GLY A 200 1.41 10.25 -17.29
N LEU A 201 2.08 10.97 -16.39
CA LEU A 201 3.47 10.70 -15.98
C LEU A 201 3.60 9.63 -14.91
N VAL A 202 2.54 9.37 -14.17
CA VAL A 202 2.45 8.37 -13.10
C VAL A 202 1.12 7.65 -13.23
N ASP A 203 1.10 6.35 -12.96
CA ASP A 203 -0.13 5.58 -12.78
C ASP A 203 -0.08 4.87 -11.42
N SER A 204 -0.80 5.41 -10.43
CA SER A 204 -0.82 4.92 -9.06
C SER A 204 -2.25 4.70 -8.58
N TRP A 205 -2.61 3.45 -8.34
CA TRP A 205 -3.87 3.08 -7.70
C TRP A 205 -3.96 3.67 -6.28
N TYR A 206 -2.83 3.65 -5.55
CA TYR A 206 -2.72 4.12 -4.17
C TYR A 206 -3.12 5.60 -4.01
N LEU A 207 -2.57 6.48 -4.87
CA LEU A 207 -2.87 7.91 -4.79
C LEU A 207 -4.35 8.20 -5.01
N ARG A 208 -4.99 7.50 -5.95
CA ARG A 208 -6.42 7.62 -6.23
C ARG A 208 -7.25 7.16 -5.04
N TYR A 209 -6.95 5.99 -4.50
CA TYR A 209 -7.70 5.45 -3.37
C TYR A 209 -7.50 6.27 -2.09
N TYR A 210 -6.25 6.65 -1.77
CA TYR A 210 -5.98 7.52 -0.63
C TYR A 210 -6.71 8.86 -0.74
N ALA A 211 -6.66 9.53 -1.89
CA ALA A 211 -7.36 10.79 -2.11
C ALA A 211 -8.88 10.63 -1.98
N SER A 212 -9.44 9.52 -2.47
CA SER A 212 -10.86 9.22 -2.35
C SER A 212 -11.29 9.07 -0.89
N LEU A 213 -10.56 8.29 -0.11
CA LEU A 213 -10.81 8.10 1.31
C LEU A 213 -10.66 9.42 2.09
N PHE A 214 -9.59 10.16 1.83
CA PHE A 214 -9.31 11.43 2.49
C PHE A 214 -10.41 12.47 2.26
N LEU A 215 -10.92 12.58 1.03
CA LEU A 215 -12.01 13.50 0.69
C LEU A 215 -13.36 13.11 1.32
N LYS A 216 -13.51 11.85 1.68
CA LYS A 216 -14.67 11.30 2.40
C LYS A 216 -14.45 11.20 3.92
N ASP A 217 -13.39 11.88 4.42
CA ASP A 217 -13.03 11.92 5.83
C ASP A 217 -12.85 10.53 6.50
N LYS A 218 -12.50 9.51 5.70
CA LYS A 218 -12.27 8.16 6.22
C LYS A 218 -10.94 8.07 6.95
N LEU A 219 -10.92 7.23 7.99
CA LEU A 219 -9.77 6.94 8.84
C LEU A 219 -9.14 5.61 8.43
N SER A 220 -7.85 5.49 8.66
CA SER A 220 -7.09 4.25 8.60
C SER A 220 -6.70 3.83 10.01
N LEU A 221 -6.98 2.57 10.39
CA LEU A 221 -6.47 1.96 11.61
C LEU A 221 -5.01 1.58 11.42
N TYR A 222 -4.18 1.95 12.37
CA TYR A 222 -2.74 1.64 12.41
C TYR A 222 -2.38 0.80 13.62
N PRO A 223 -1.41 -0.12 13.51
CA PRO A 223 -0.72 -0.71 14.65
C PRO A 223 0.31 0.28 15.21
N GLY A 224 0.67 0.18 16.48
CA GLY A 224 1.76 0.98 17.09
C GLY A 224 3.16 0.55 16.64
N GLN A 225 3.28 -0.66 16.13
CA GLN A 225 4.50 -1.23 15.53
C GLN A 225 4.14 -1.91 14.22
N SER A 226 5.02 -1.84 13.22
CA SER A 226 4.77 -2.46 11.91
C SER A 226 4.51 -3.95 12.02
N VAL A 227 3.49 -4.41 11.32
CA VAL A 227 3.22 -5.84 11.05
C VAL A 227 3.50 -6.19 9.57
N ALA A 228 3.93 -5.22 8.77
CA ALA A 228 4.40 -5.39 7.39
C ALA A 228 5.62 -4.51 7.13
N ALA A 229 6.62 -5.01 6.42
CA ALA A 229 7.81 -4.29 5.98
C ALA A 229 8.01 -4.49 4.49
N ASN A 230 8.56 -3.49 3.79
CA ASN A 230 8.85 -3.58 2.35
C ASN A 230 10.30 -4.05 2.13
N ASP A 231 10.48 -5.17 1.45
CA ASP A 231 11.76 -5.76 1.05
C ASP A 231 12.20 -5.38 -0.38
N GLY A 232 11.32 -4.72 -1.12
CA GLY A 232 11.55 -4.30 -2.52
C GLY A 232 12.33 -2.99 -2.68
N LEU A 233 12.85 -2.41 -1.59
CA LEU A 233 13.66 -1.18 -1.62
C LEU A 233 15.14 -1.45 -1.98
N ASP A 234 15.39 -2.54 -2.68
CA ASP A 234 16.72 -2.99 -3.13
C ASP A 234 17.16 -2.39 -4.48
N GLY A 235 16.32 -1.57 -5.09
CA GLY A 235 16.54 -0.95 -6.40
C GLY A 235 15.96 -1.74 -7.58
N THR A 236 15.35 -2.90 -7.35
CA THR A 236 14.70 -3.72 -8.41
C THR A 236 13.24 -3.33 -8.66
N GLY A 237 12.61 -2.60 -7.74
CA GLY A 237 11.21 -2.17 -7.81
C GLY A 237 10.99 -1.00 -8.79
N THR A 238 9.77 -0.90 -9.33
CA THR A 238 9.38 0.10 -10.34
C THR A 238 9.46 1.55 -9.82
N HIS A 239 9.32 1.77 -8.52
CA HIS A 239 9.27 3.09 -7.88
C HIS A 239 10.34 3.31 -6.81
N CYS A 240 11.29 2.39 -6.65
CA CYS A 240 12.28 2.39 -5.58
C CYS A 240 13.63 2.97 -6.03
N GLY A 241 14.02 4.13 -5.46
CA GLY A 241 15.41 4.60 -5.49
C GLY A 241 16.16 4.07 -4.28
N ALA A 242 17.46 3.78 -4.43
CA ALA A 242 18.32 3.26 -3.35
C ALA A 242 18.36 4.14 -2.08
N ASP A 243 18.02 5.43 -2.18
CA ASP A 243 17.95 6.37 -1.06
C ASP A 243 16.75 6.14 -0.12
N LEU A 244 15.71 5.39 -0.58
CA LEU A 244 14.51 5.11 0.22
C LEU A 244 14.76 4.02 1.28
N LYS A 245 15.72 3.13 1.06
CA LYS A 245 16.03 2.01 1.97
C LYS A 245 16.32 2.45 3.41
N ARG A 246 16.95 3.62 3.60
CA ARG A 246 17.26 4.17 4.92
C ARG A 246 16.05 4.76 5.65
N SER A 247 15.05 5.23 4.90
CA SER A 247 13.92 5.97 5.45
C SER A 247 12.74 5.07 5.85
N PHE A 248 12.70 3.83 5.36
CA PHE A 248 11.54 2.95 5.52
C PHE A 248 11.89 1.54 6.01
N ASN A 249 13.10 1.33 6.54
CA ASN A 249 13.51 0.03 7.10
C ASN A 249 12.83 -0.20 8.46
N ALA A 250 11.54 -0.53 8.43
CA ALA A 250 10.78 -0.91 9.62
C ALA A 250 11.03 -2.37 9.96
N HIS A 251 11.16 -2.67 11.24
CA HIS A 251 11.18 -4.04 11.73
C HIS A 251 9.75 -4.45 12.12
N ASN A 252 9.31 -5.61 11.64
CA ASN A 252 8.04 -6.18 12.02
C ASN A 252 8.03 -6.59 13.49
N THR A 253 6.93 -6.31 14.19
CA THR A 253 6.73 -6.81 15.54
C THR A 253 6.66 -8.34 15.54
N GLN A 254 7.23 -8.93 16.60
CA GLN A 254 7.16 -10.38 16.90
C GLN A 254 6.15 -10.67 18.02
N THR A 255 5.32 -9.68 18.37
CA THR A 255 4.26 -9.82 19.37
C THR A 255 2.92 -9.42 18.77
N PRO A 256 1.80 -10.03 19.21
CA PRO A 256 0.48 -9.68 18.71
C PRO A 256 0.11 -8.25 19.10
N ILE A 257 -0.55 -7.54 18.19
CA ILE A 257 -1.16 -6.23 18.47
C ILE A 257 -2.56 -6.45 19.03
N VAL A 258 -2.83 -5.87 20.18
CA VAL A 258 -4.14 -5.98 20.84
C VAL A 258 -5.04 -4.81 20.49
N LEU A 259 -6.18 -5.08 19.87
CA LEU A 259 -7.18 -4.06 19.56
C LEU A 259 -7.99 -3.70 20.81
N LYS A 260 -7.58 -2.63 21.48
CA LYS A 260 -8.35 -2.03 22.59
C LYS A 260 -9.51 -1.19 22.06
N ASP A 261 -10.46 -0.87 22.93
CA ASP A 261 -11.48 0.11 22.61
C ASP A 261 -10.88 1.51 22.71
N ILE A 262 -10.82 2.17 21.57
CA ILE A 262 -10.31 3.53 21.42
C ILE A 262 -11.35 4.38 20.71
N GLU A 263 -11.36 5.67 20.98
CA GLU A 263 -12.23 6.60 20.28
C GLU A 263 -11.90 6.66 18.79
N VAL A 264 -12.91 6.49 17.94
CA VAL A 264 -12.73 6.52 16.47
C VAL A 264 -12.67 7.96 16.00
N ARG A 265 -11.48 8.53 16.11
CA ARG A 265 -11.09 9.85 15.60
C ARG A 265 -9.61 9.87 15.24
N GLU A 266 -9.19 10.83 14.42
CA GLU A 266 -7.77 11.01 14.14
C GLU A 266 -7.00 11.33 15.42
N ASP A 267 -5.92 10.59 15.68
CA ASP A 267 -5.01 10.88 16.79
C ASP A 267 -4.10 12.06 16.40
N GLU A 268 -4.41 13.24 16.91
CA GLU A 268 -3.69 14.46 16.57
C GLU A 268 -2.22 14.43 17.06
N ARG A 269 -1.94 13.78 18.21
CA ARG A 269 -0.56 13.62 18.70
C ARG A 269 0.25 12.78 17.71
N VAL A 270 -0.30 11.63 17.29
CA VAL A 270 0.37 10.75 16.32
C VAL A 270 0.48 11.43 14.96
N TYR A 271 -0.55 12.17 14.53
CA TYR A 271 -0.46 12.98 13.31
C TYR A 271 0.71 13.98 13.35
N GLN A 272 0.96 14.67 14.47
CA GLN A 272 2.10 15.57 14.58
C GLN A 272 3.45 14.81 14.55
N ILE A 273 3.52 13.62 15.13
CA ILE A 273 4.72 12.76 15.06
C ILE A 273 4.99 12.38 13.59
N PHE A 274 3.97 11.86 12.86
CA PHE A 274 4.11 11.52 11.42
C PHE A 274 4.51 12.75 10.59
N LYS A 275 3.88 13.88 10.84
CA LYS A 275 4.24 15.14 10.17
C LYS A 275 5.70 15.50 10.38
N ASN A 276 6.21 15.42 11.63
CA ASN A 276 7.60 15.71 11.93
C ASN A 276 8.55 14.70 11.26
N TYR A 277 8.16 13.43 11.20
CA TYR A 277 8.93 12.38 10.53
C TYR A 277 9.09 12.65 9.02
N PHE A 278 7.98 13.03 8.34
CA PHE A 278 7.99 13.27 6.89
C PHE A 278 8.51 14.67 6.51
N LEU A 279 8.42 15.65 7.41
CA LEU A 279 9.01 16.97 7.14
C LEU A 279 10.54 16.84 7.17
N PRO A 280 11.26 17.37 6.16
CA PRO A 280 12.71 17.37 6.20
C PRO A 280 13.17 18.06 7.48
N SER A 281 13.91 17.35 8.32
CA SER A 281 14.73 17.98 9.37
C SER A 281 15.48 19.13 8.71
N ASN A 282 15.60 20.29 9.35
CA ASN A 282 16.14 21.58 8.91
C ASN A 282 17.49 21.57 8.15
N HIS A 283 17.81 20.51 7.44
CA HIS A 283 18.80 20.51 6.38
C HIS A 283 18.16 21.24 5.20
N LYS A 284 18.56 22.51 5.04
CA LYS A 284 18.32 23.34 3.88
C LYS A 284 18.00 22.47 2.67
N ARG A 285 16.73 22.36 2.30
CA ARG A 285 16.38 22.06 0.90
C ARG A 285 17.09 23.14 0.12
N SER A 286 18.31 22.83 -0.30
CA SER A 286 19.09 23.74 -1.11
C SER A 286 18.16 24.10 -2.26
N MET A 287 18.02 25.40 -2.57
CA MET A 287 17.35 25.89 -3.79
C MET A 287 17.80 25.08 -5.01
N LYS A 288 19.01 24.52 -4.95
CA LYS A 288 19.62 23.59 -5.88
C LYS A 288 18.89 22.22 -5.98
N SER A 289 18.34 21.68 -4.88
CA SER A 289 17.54 20.44 -4.90
C SER A 289 16.16 20.67 -5.54
N LEU A 290 15.48 21.78 -5.22
CA LEU A 290 14.24 22.19 -5.86
C LEU A 290 14.45 22.48 -7.35
N TYR A 291 15.54 23.18 -7.70
CA TYR A 291 15.93 23.44 -9.07
C TYR A 291 16.26 22.16 -9.85
N ASN A 292 16.95 21.20 -9.25
CA ASN A 292 17.28 19.92 -9.88
C ASN A 292 16.02 19.04 -10.08
N GLN A 293 15.09 19.03 -9.12
CA GLN A 293 13.79 18.37 -9.29
C GLN A 293 12.95 19.03 -10.39
N PHE A 294 12.90 20.36 -10.41
CA PHE A 294 12.24 21.12 -11.45
C PHE A 294 12.90 20.90 -12.82
N LYS A 295 14.23 20.90 -12.90
CA LYS A 295 14.99 20.64 -14.12
C LYS A 295 14.81 19.21 -14.64
N SER A 296 14.75 18.24 -13.74
CA SER A 296 14.41 16.83 -14.09
C SER A 296 12.97 16.72 -14.60
N PHE A 297 12.04 17.42 -13.97
CA PHE A 297 10.64 17.50 -14.38
C PHE A 297 10.51 18.16 -15.79
N VAL A 298 11.15 19.30 -16.01
CA VAL A 298 11.15 20.00 -17.31
C VAL A 298 11.84 19.16 -18.40
N ARG A 299 12.94 18.48 -18.09
CA ARG A 299 13.59 17.58 -19.05
C ARG A 299 12.70 16.40 -19.45
N ARG A 300 11.90 15.86 -18.50
CA ARG A 300 10.91 14.83 -18.83
C ARG A 300 9.78 15.34 -19.69
N LEU A 301 9.30 16.57 -19.46
CA LEU A 301 8.30 17.23 -20.32
C LEU A 301 8.84 17.46 -21.73
N LEU A 302 10.07 17.96 -21.88
CA LEU A 302 10.68 18.24 -23.18
C LEU A 302 11.06 16.96 -23.97
N TYR A 303 11.23 15.81 -23.29
CA TYR A 303 11.50 14.52 -23.96
C TYR A 303 10.24 13.85 -24.51
N ILE A 304 9.06 14.30 -24.12
CA ILE A 304 7.76 13.81 -24.64
C ILE A 304 7.42 14.50 -25.97
N ASP A 305 7.92 15.71 -26.19
CA ASP A 305 7.66 16.46 -27.46
C ASP A 305 8.61 16.08 -28.61
N CYS A 306 9.53 15.12 -28.42
CA CYS A 306 10.49 14.67 -29.42
C CYS A 306 10.34 13.18 -29.81
N LYS A 307 9.14 12.61 -29.67
CA LYS A 307 8.84 11.27 -30.24
C LYS A 307 7.48 11.26 -30.89
#